data_6ce1efe16d1f240129974e703a181689
#
_entry.id   6ce1efe16d1f240129974e703a181689
#
_cell.length_a   1.000
_cell.length_b   1.000
_cell.length_c   1.000
_cell.angle_alpha   90.00
_cell.angle_beta   90.00
_cell.angle_gamma   90.00
#
_symmetry.space_group_name_H-M   'P 1'
#
loop_
_entity.id
_entity.type
_entity.pdbx_description
1 polymer ?
#
loop_
_entity_poly.entity_id
_entity_poly.type
_entity_poly.pdbx_seq_one_letter_code
_entity_poly.pdbx_strand_id
1 'polypeptide(L)'
;MLHVRGIIKSRYIRAEAGKMEVICVPKVFNTTAVCIPKEHYMVNLDERLKKIKVFVDAGKYFTINRARQYGKTTTLRALYLYLQGEYYVVSMDFQTFGSAEFQTETIFSRSFANSFLRSLKRNPVNKTEQLNEAMAQLEKSVASQNDFFALKALFEQLGDICAVSDKPIVLMIDEVDSASNNQVFLDFLAQLRAQYMERDIYPTFRSVILAGVYDVKNLRGKIRPEDEHRYNSPWNIAADFDISMSFSKNEIAGMLTEYEADYKTGMNVDEMAGLLFDDTSGYPFLVSRLCQLMDEVVCKKETYGSKSAAWTKEGFYEAQRLILAEKNMLFESLSEKLVSYPELNDMLKSLLFTGKPIVFNYYEPSIGVASMFGFVKNKNGMLVVANRIFETWLYNFYLSAADMQKKEIYAASLMDKNQFIVNGCLNMRLILEKFVVHFHDLYGDQNETFLEEEGRKYFLLYL
;
A
#
# COMPACT_ATOMS: atom_id res chain seq x y z
N MET A 1 9.11 5.97 -38.39
CA MET A 1 7.92 6.76 -38.07
C MET A 1 8.06 7.29 -36.67
N LEU A 2 8.29 8.60 -36.55
CA LEU A 2 8.55 9.30 -35.30
C LEU A 2 7.23 9.40 -34.50
N HIS A 3 7.14 8.77 -33.33
CA HIS A 3 6.10 9.04 -32.37
C HIS A 3 6.49 10.25 -31.52
N VAL A 4 5.98 11.41 -31.89
CA VAL A 4 5.99 12.59 -31.03
C VAL A 4 4.96 12.37 -29.93
N ARG A 5 5.40 11.98 -28.72
CA ARG A 5 4.57 12.03 -27.51
C ARG A 5 4.38 13.49 -27.11
N GLY A 6 3.28 14.08 -27.53
CA GLY A 6 2.85 15.38 -27.05
C GLY A 6 2.46 15.31 -25.58
N ILE A 7 3.11 16.10 -24.74
CA ILE A 7 2.74 16.35 -23.34
C ILE A 7 1.38 17.02 -23.36
N ILE A 8 0.33 16.27 -23.08
CA ILE A 8 -1.04 16.79 -22.95
C ILE A 8 -1.18 17.33 -21.52
N LYS A 9 -0.97 18.65 -21.37
CA LYS A 9 -1.35 19.36 -20.13
C LYS A 9 -2.87 19.24 -19.94
N SER A 10 -3.32 18.92 -18.72
CA SER A 10 -4.75 18.85 -18.41
C SER A 10 -5.40 20.23 -18.60
N ARG A 11 -6.42 20.33 -19.46
CA ARG A 11 -7.07 21.57 -19.82
C ARG A 11 -8.54 21.51 -19.37
N TYR A 12 -8.94 22.37 -18.46
CA TYR A 12 -10.35 22.66 -18.21
C TYR A 12 -10.76 23.88 -19.01
N ILE A 13 -11.91 23.80 -19.70
CA ILE A 13 -12.49 24.91 -20.46
C ILE A 13 -13.57 25.53 -19.57
N ARG A 14 -13.38 26.77 -19.15
CA ARG A 14 -14.43 27.58 -18.53
C ARG A 14 -15.01 28.52 -19.60
N ALA A 15 -16.29 28.39 -19.87
CA ALA A 15 -16.99 29.30 -20.78
C ALA A 15 -17.61 30.44 -19.96
N GLU A 16 -16.98 31.59 -19.96
CA GLU A 16 -17.57 32.83 -19.52
C GLU A 16 -17.47 33.87 -20.67
N ALA A 17 -18.58 34.43 -21.05
CA ALA A 17 -18.70 35.59 -21.97
C ALA A 17 -17.90 35.49 -23.28
N GLY A 18 -17.96 34.37 -24.00
CA GLY A 18 -17.49 34.30 -25.40
C GLY A 18 -15.98 34.21 -25.61
N LYS A 19 -15.18 34.09 -24.56
CA LYS A 19 -13.74 33.73 -24.64
C LYS A 19 -13.46 32.37 -24.01
N MET A 20 -12.92 31.44 -24.79
CA MET A 20 -12.38 30.18 -24.29
C MET A 20 -11.01 30.45 -23.67
N GLU A 21 -10.93 30.48 -22.36
CA GLU A 21 -9.67 30.53 -21.63
C GLU A 21 -9.27 29.15 -21.18
N VAL A 22 -8.13 28.67 -21.60
CA VAL A 22 -7.60 27.37 -21.23
C VAL A 22 -6.83 27.53 -19.92
N ILE A 23 -7.47 27.21 -18.80
CA ILE A 23 -6.80 27.22 -17.50
C ILE A 23 -6.02 25.90 -17.36
N CYS A 24 -4.68 25.98 -17.40
CA CYS A 24 -3.83 24.87 -16.98
C CYS A 24 -3.82 24.80 -15.45
N VAL A 25 -4.53 23.84 -14.87
CA VAL A 25 -4.37 23.54 -13.45
C VAL A 25 -3.06 22.77 -13.28
N PRO A 26 -2.13 23.25 -12.44
CA PRO A 26 -0.88 22.52 -12.18
C PRO A 26 -1.18 21.18 -11.51
N LYS A 27 -0.38 20.15 -11.83
CA LYS A 27 -0.44 18.87 -11.12
C LYS A 27 0.00 19.04 -9.67
N VAL A 28 -0.49 18.14 -8.81
CA VAL A 28 -0.15 18.11 -7.38
C VAL A 28 0.34 16.71 -6.98
N PHE A 29 1.05 16.61 -5.85
CA PHE A 29 1.36 15.31 -5.24
C PHE A 29 0.14 14.82 -4.45
N ASN A 30 -0.39 13.66 -4.82
CA ASN A 30 -1.59 13.10 -4.20
C ASN A 30 -1.23 12.03 -3.17
N THR A 31 -1.86 12.10 -1.99
CA THR A 31 -1.65 11.19 -0.86
C THR A 31 -2.94 10.55 -0.34
N THR A 32 -4.10 10.88 -0.89
CA THR A 32 -5.40 10.52 -0.29
C THR A 32 -6.21 9.50 -1.10
N ALA A 33 -6.24 9.58 -2.40
CA ALA A 33 -7.10 8.76 -3.23
C ALA A 33 -6.32 8.15 -4.40
N VAL A 34 -7.03 7.72 -5.42
CA VAL A 34 -6.43 7.20 -6.66
C VAL A 34 -5.65 8.30 -7.37
N CYS A 35 -4.40 8.03 -7.73
CA CYS A 35 -3.62 8.95 -8.54
C CYS A 35 -4.09 8.94 -10.00
N ILE A 36 -4.31 10.14 -10.54
CA ILE A 36 -4.76 10.38 -11.91
C ILE A 36 -3.62 11.07 -12.67
N PRO A 37 -3.07 10.48 -13.76
CA PRO A 37 -1.88 11.02 -14.45
C PRO A 37 -2.02 12.45 -14.98
N LYS A 38 -3.25 12.90 -15.24
CA LYS A 38 -3.53 14.27 -15.73
C LYS A 38 -3.52 15.32 -14.62
N GLU A 39 -3.72 14.91 -13.37
CA GLU A 39 -3.93 15.79 -12.21
C GLU A 39 -2.80 15.68 -11.19
N HIS A 40 -2.08 14.54 -11.20
CA HIS A 40 -1.13 14.23 -10.16
C HIS A 40 0.27 13.91 -10.73
N TYR A 41 1.31 14.35 -10.03
CA TYR A 41 2.65 13.82 -10.24
C TYR A 41 2.70 12.40 -9.72
N MET A 42 3.03 11.46 -10.59
CA MET A 42 3.09 10.04 -10.26
C MET A 42 4.15 9.31 -11.08
N VAL A 43 4.60 8.19 -10.56
CA VAL A 43 5.55 7.34 -11.28
C VAL A 43 4.91 6.70 -12.51
N ASN A 44 5.71 6.40 -13.52
CA ASN A 44 5.26 5.64 -14.68
C ASN A 44 5.02 4.17 -14.30
N LEU A 45 3.81 3.68 -14.54
CA LEU A 45 3.40 2.31 -14.23
C LEU A 45 3.51 1.34 -15.41
N ASP A 46 3.91 1.78 -16.62
CA ASP A 46 3.85 0.99 -17.85
C ASP A 46 4.55 -0.37 -17.71
N GLU A 47 5.76 -0.41 -17.16
CA GLU A 47 6.50 -1.66 -17.00
C GLU A 47 5.84 -2.61 -15.98
N ARG A 48 5.25 -2.04 -14.92
CA ARG A 48 4.49 -2.82 -13.93
C ARG A 48 3.23 -3.39 -14.56
N LEU A 49 2.49 -2.59 -15.32
CA LEU A 49 1.27 -3.02 -16.01
C LEU A 49 1.55 -4.11 -17.05
N LYS A 50 2.66 -4.00 -17.81
CA LYS A 50 3.11 -5.06 -18.71
C LYS A 50 3.35 -6.38 -17.99
N LYS A 51 4.04 -6.36 -16.85
CA LYS A 51 4.28 -7.56 -16.04
C LYS A 51 2.99 -8.16 -15.51
N ILE A 52 2.05 -7.32 -15.02
CA ILE A 52 0.74 -7.80 -14.55
C ILE A 52 -0.06 -8.39 -15.72
N LYS A 53 -0.02 -7.76 -16.90
CA LYS A 53 -0.69 -8.29 -18.10
C LYS A 53 -0.22 -9.69 -18.45
N VAL A 54 1.06 -10.04 -18.30
CA VAL A 54 1.57 -11.40 -18.51
C VAL A 54 0.84 -12.43 -17.64
N PHE A 55 0.50 -12.09 -16.39
CA PHE A 55 -0.31 -12.96 -15.52
C PHE A 55 -1.73 -13.11 -16.08
N VAL A 56 -2.34 -12.01 -16.53
CA VAL A 56 -3.68 -12.00 -17.11
C VAL A 56 -3.72 -12.82 -18.41
N ASP A 57 -2.76 -12.62 -19.32
CA ASP A 57 -2.64 -13.33 -20.58
C ASP A 57 -2.43 -14.83 -20.38
N ALA A 58 -1.72 -15.22 -19.33
CA ALA A 58 -1.53 -16.60 -18.92
C ALA A 58 -2.75 -17.22 -18.19
N GLY A 59 -3.84 -16.48 -18.02
CA GLY A 59 -5.05 -16.95 -17.34
C GLY A 59 -4.84 -17.28 -15.87
N LYS A 60 -3.91 -16.58 -15.19
CA LYS A 60 -3.66 -16.80 -13.76
C LYS A 60 -4.68 -16.06 -12.90
N TYR A 61 -5.09 -16.71 -11.82
CA TYR A 61 -5.76 -16.06 -10.71
C TYR A 61 -4.71 -15.69 -9.68
N PHE A 62 -4.72 -14.48 -9.15
CA PHE A 62 -3.68 -14.00 -8.21
C PHE A 62 -4.20 -12.92 -7.27
N THR A 63 -3.43 -12.67 -6.22
CA THR A 63 -3.78 -11.67 -5.21
C THR A 63 -2.67 -10.61 -5.09
N ILE A 64 -3.06 -9.35 -5.11
CA ILE A 64 -2.17 -8.21 -4.84
C ILE A 64 -2.26 -7.88 -3.33
N ASN A 65 -1.48 -8.61 -2.53
CA ASN A 65 -1.41 -8.39 -1.09
C ASN A 65 -0.32 -7.38 -0.77
N ARG A 66 -0.69 -6.17 -0.40
CA ARG A 66 0.25 -5.12 0.02
C ARG A 66 -0.34 -4.32 1.15
N ALA A 67 0.51 -3.75 1.98
CA ALA A 67 0.13 -2.85 3.07
C ALA A 67 -0.79 -1.71 2.61
N ARG A 68 -1.41 -1.01 3.54
CA ARG A 68 -2.21 0.17 3.23
C ARG A 68 -1.37 1.23 2.53
N GLN A 69 -2.01 2.03 1.67
CA GLN A 69 -1.38 3.15 0.95
C GLN A 69 -0.17 2.74 0.09
N TYR A 70 -0.17 1.50 -0.38
CA TYR A 70 0.87 0.94 -1.26
C TYR A 70 0.53 1.05 -2.75
N GLY A 71 -0.48 1.84 -3.10
CA GLY A 71 -0.87 2.12 -4.49
C GLY A 71 -1.65 0.99 -5.17
N LYS A 72 -2.29 0.05 -4.41
CA LYS A 72 -3.12 -1.03 -4.95
C LYS A 72 -4.22 -0.50 -5.87
N THR A 73 -5.10 0.34 -5.36
CA THR A 73 -6.25 0.90 -6.10
C THR A 73 -5.80 1.72 -7.32
N THR A 74 -4.70 2.50 -7.20
CA THR A 74 -4.11 3.23 -8.34
C THR A 74 -3.63 2.25 -9.43
N THR A 75 -2.96 1.17 -9.04
CA THR A 75 -2.48 0.14 -9.98
C THR A 75 -3.65 -0.58 -10.63
N LEU A 76 -4.69 -0.97 -9.87
CA LEU A 76 -5.91 -1.59 -10.44
C LEU A 76 -6.62 -0.65 -11.41
N ARG A 77 -6.72 0.65 -11.09
CA ARG A 77 -7.32 1.64 -11.99
C ARG A 77 -6.52 1.80 -13.29
N ALA A 78 -5.20 1.86 -13.18
CA ALA A 78 -4.33 1.92 -14.36
C ALA A 78 -4.42 0.62 -15.19
N LEU A 79 -4.46 -0.53 -14.54
CA LEU A 79 -4.61 -1.84 -15.18
C LEU A 79 -5.97 -1.97 -15.90
N TYR A 80 -7.05 -1.47 -15.27
CA TYR A 80 -8.37 -1.41 -15.89
C TYR A 80 -8.32 -0.71 -17.26
N LEU A 81 -7.70 0.46 -17.32
CA LEU A 81 -7.56 1.23 -18.55
C LEU A 81 -6.62 0.54 -19.56
N TYR A 82 -5.55 -0.07 -19.06
CA TYR A 82 -4.54 -0.75 -19.87
C TYR A 82 -5.07 -1.99 -20.60
N LEU A 83 -6.00 -2.72 -19.96
CA LEU A 83 -6.57 -3.97 -20.50
C LEU A 83 -7.79 -3.77 -21.40
N GLN A 84 -8.44 -2.60 -21.41
CA GLN A 84 -9.71 -2.34 -22.09
C GLN A 84 -9.74 -2.65 -23.59
N GLY A 85 -8.63 -2.66 -24.29
CA GLY A 85 -8.60 -2.98 -25.73
C GLY A 85 -8.85 -4.45 -26.04
N GLU A 86 -8.34 -5.33 -25.18
CA GLU A 86 -8.26 -6.78 -25.39
C GLU A 86 -9.25 -7.57 -24.54
N TYR A 87 -9.68 -7.03 -23.41
CA TYR A 87 -10.50 -7.70 -22.40
C TYR A 87 -11.74 -6.87 -22.04
N TYR A 88 -12.81 -7.55 -21.62
CA TYR A 88 -13.82 -6.92 -20.79
C TYR A 88 -13.36 -6.97 -19.34
N VAL A 89 -13.11 -5.81 -18.76
CA VAL A 89 -12.63 -5.72 -17.38
C VAL A 89 -13.79 -5.37 -16.46
N VAL A 90 -14.12 -6.27 -15.56
CA VAL A 90 -15.09 -6.05 -14.48
C VAL A 90 -14.30 -5.67 -13.25
N SER A 91 -14.47 -4.42 -12.79
CA SER A 91 -13.82 -3.91 -11.59
C SER A 91 -14.86 -3.60 -10.52
N MET A 92 -14.65 -4.16 -9.34
CA MET A 92 -15.54 -4.06 -8.18
C MET A 92 -14.72 -3.66 -6.95
N ASP A 93 -15.40 -3.05 -5.97
CA ASP A 93 -14.83 -2.68 -4.68
C ASP A 93 -15.74 -3.23 -3.57
N PHE A 94 -15.20 -4.16 -2.77
CA PHE A 94 -15.94 -4.78 -1.68
C PHE A 94 -16.07 -3.89 -0.45
N GLN A 95 -15.39 -2.75 -0.39
CA GLN A 95 -15.68 -1.75 0.62
C GLN A 95 -17.12 -1.20 0.50
N THR A 96 -17.70 -1.26 -0.70
CA THR A 96 -19.08 -0.82 -0.94
C THR A 96 -20.13 -1.85 -0.52
N PHE A 97 -19.69 -3.05 -0.13
CA PHE A 97 -20.56 -4.12 0.38
C PHE A 97 -20.60 -4.01 1.92
N GLY A 98 -21.76 -3.73 2.47
CA GLY A 98 -21.96 -3.71 3.92
C GLY A 98 -22.17 -5.12 4.49
N SER A 99 -22.30 -5.21 5.81
CA SER A 99 -22.52 -6.49 6.49
C SER A 99 -23.80 -7.21 6.04
N ALA A 100 -24.81 -6.45 5.58
CA ALA A 100 -26.07 -7.01 5.07
C ALA A 100 -25.87 -7.85 3.81
N GLU A 101 -24.96 -7.43 2.91
CA GLU A 101 -24.68 -8.14 1.67
C GLU A 101 -23.97 -9.48 1.87
N PHE A 102 -23.40 -9.72 3.04
CA PHE A 102 -22.72 -10.97 3.39
C PHE A 102 -23.56 -11.90 4.29
N GLN A 103 -24.83 -11.59 4.58
CA GLN A 103 -25.66 -12.38 5.49
C GLN A 103 -26.04 -13.75 4.93
N THR A 104 -26.39 -13.81 3.65
CA THR A 104 -26.76 -15.05 2.97
C THR A 104 -26.17 -15.12 1.58
N GLU A 105 -26.00 -16.34 1.04
CA GLU A 105 -25.55 -16.53 -0.34
C GLU A 105 -26.46 -15.83 -1.35
N THR A 106 -27.78 -15.84 -1.15
CA THR A 106 -28.74 -15.21 -2.06
C THR A 106 -28.58 -13.68 -2.10
N ILE A 107 -28.42 -13.03 -0.94
CA ILE A 107 -28.22 -11.59 -0.86
C ILE A 107 -26.89 -11.22 -1.51
N PHE A 108 -25.83 -11.94 -1.17
CA PHE A 108 -24.50 -11.72 -1.75
C PHE A 108 -24.53 -11.91 -3.28
N SER A 109 -25.13 -13.00 -3.77
CA SER A 109 -25.19 -13.31 -5.20
C SER A 109 -25.90 -12.20 -5.99
N ARG A 110 -26.99 -11.66 -5.46
CA ARG A 110 -27.71 -10.52 -6.06
C ARG A 110 -26.88 -9.25 -6.08
N SER A 111 -26.25 -8.90 -4.95
CA SER A 111 -25.40 -7.70 -4.85
C SER A 111 -24.18 -7.80 -5.76
N PHE A 112 -23.56 -8.99 -5.81
CA PHE A 112 -22.45 -9.27 -6.72
C PHE A 112 -22.88 -9.16 -8.18
N ALA A 113 -23.96 -9.81 -8.59
CA ALA A 113 -24.47 -9.77 -9.96
C ALA A 113 -24.80 -8.35 -10.42
N ASN A 114 -25.46 -7.54 -9.57
CA ASN A 114 -25.77 -6.14 -9.85
C ASN A 114 -24.48 -5.31 -10.09
N SER A 115 -23.47 -5.51 -9.23
CA SER A 115 -22.17 -4.81 -9.35
C SER A 115 -21.39 -5.27 -10.58
N PHE A 116 -21.41 -6.58 -10.87
CA PHE A 116 -20.83 -7.18 -12.07
C PHE A 116 -21.44 -6.59 -13.35
N LEU A 117 -22.77 -6.64 -13.48
CA LEU A 117 -23.51 -6.11 -14.62
C LEU A 117 -23.25 -4.61 -14.81
N ARG A 118 -23.28 -3.84 -13.71
CA ARG A 118 -22.98 -2.40 -13.75
C ARG A 118 -21.58 -2.14 -14.27
N SER A 119 -20.60 -2.89 -13.81
CA SER A 119 -19.21 -2.75 -14.25
C SER A 119 -19.03 -3.17 -15.70
N LEU A 120 -19.62 -4.30 -16.11
CA LEU A 120 -19.56 -4.80 -17.49
C LEU A 120 -20.24 -3.82 -18.48
N LYS A 121 -21.39 -3.24 -18.12
CA LYS A 121 -22.08 -2.21 -18.92
C LYS A 121 -21.23 -0.95 -19.14
N ARG A 122 -20.40 -0.56 -18.17
CA ARG A 122 -19.53 0.63 -18.27
C ARG A 122 -18.33 0.45 -19.18
N ASN A 123 -18.01 -0.76 -19.62
CA ASN A 123 -16.94 -0.96 -20.59
C ASN A 123 -17.33 -0.24 -21.91
N PRO A 124 -16.41 0.57 -22.49
CA PRO A 124 -16.70 1.43 -23.61
C PRO A 124 -16.89 0.68 -24.93
N VAL A 125 -16.53 -0.60 -24.97
CA VAL A 125 -16.65 -1.44 -26.17
C VAL A 125 -18.09 -1.89 -26.34
N ASN A 126 -18.61 -1.80 -27.56
CA ASN A 126 -19.93 -2.32 -27.92
C ASN A 126 -19.95 -3.84 -27.72
N LYS A 127 -20.97 -4.33 -27.06
CA LYS A 127 -21.18 -5.74 -26.76
C LYS A 127 -22.00 -6.41 -27.86
N THR A 128 -21.72 -7.66 -28.13
CA THR A 128 -22.52 -8.47 -29.07
C THR A 128 -23.96 -8.64 -28.57
N GLU A 129 -24.87 -8.96 -29.46
CA GLU A 129 -26.27 -9.23 -29.12
C GLU A 129 -26.38 -10.40 -28.13
N GLN A 130 -25.65 -11.48 -28.38
CA GLN A 130 -25.60 -12.66 -27.51
C GLN A 130 -25.12 -12.30 -26.08
N LEU A 131 -24.10 -11.45 -25.96
CA LEU A 131 -23.63 -11.00 -24.66
C LEU A 131 -24.68 -10.14 -23.94
N ASN A 132 -25.38 -9.27 -24.68
CA ASN A 132 -26.45 -8.45 -24.13
C ASN A 132 -27.65 -9.32 -23.67
N GLU A 133 -27.99 -10.38 -24.41
CA GLU A 133 -29.06 -11.33 -24.03
C GLU A 133 -28.68 -12.09 -22.73
N ALA A 134 -27.44 -12.58 -22.62
CA ALA A 134 -26.97 -13.28 -21.42
C ALA A 134 -26.95 -12.33 -20.20
N MET A 135 -26.54 -11.07 -20.39
CA MET A 135 -26.62 -10.05 -19.34
C MET A 135 -28.07 -9.76 -18.92
N ALA A 136 -29.00 -9.68 -19.87
CA ALA A 136 -30.43 -9.47 -19.56
C ALA A 136 -31.04 -10.67 -18.84
N GLN A 137 -30.58 -11.89 -19.12
CA GLN A 137 -31.00 -13.08 -18.38
C GLN A 137 -30.55 -13.02 -16.92
N LEU A 138 -29.30 -12.66 -16.65
CA LEU A 138 -28.79 -12.46 -15.29
C LEU A 138 -29.59 -11.35 -14.57
N GLU A 139 -29.92 -10.25 -15.25
CA GLU A 139 -30.75 -9.18 -14.68
C GLU A 139 -32.15 -9.67 -14.28
N LYS A 140 -32.79 -10.50 -15.10
CA LYS A 140 -34.09 -11.12 -14.79
C LYS A 140 -33.97 -12.03 -13.57
N SER A 141 -32.91 -12.83 -13.47
CA SER A 141 -32.67 -13.73 -12.33
C SER A 141 -32.49 -12.95 -11.03
N VAL A 142 -31.76 -11.83 -11.08
CA VAL A 142 -31.57 -10.94 -9.93
C VAL A 142 -32.87 -10.25 -9.51
N ALA A 143 -33.69 -9.84 -10.46
CA ALA A 143 -34.97 -9.16 -10.21
C ALA A 143 -36.06 -10.10 -9.72
N SER A 144 -35.96 -11.41 -10.01
CA SER A 144 -36.91 -12.41 -9.52
C SER A 144 -36.78 -12.53 -7.99
N GLN A 145 -37.93 -12.56 -7.30
CA GLN A 145 -37.95 -12.76 -5.82
C GLN A 145 -37.70 -14.22 -5.42
N ASN A 146 -37.04 -14.99 -6.26
CA ASN A 146 -36.77 -16.41 -6.03
C ASN A 146 -35.63 -16.56 -5.01
N ASP A 147 -35.89 -17.17 -3.87
CA ASP A 147 -34.92 -17.41 -2.79
C ASP A 147 -33.79 -18.38 -3.17
N PHE A 148 -33.88 -19.02 -4.33
CA PHE A 148 -32.89 -20.01 -4.82
C PHE A 148 -31.75 -19.42 -5.65
N PHE A 149 -31.60 -18.08 -5.77
CA PHE A 149 -30.47 -17.48 -6.48
C PHE A 149 -29.22 -17.45 -5.59
N ALA A 150 -28.70 -18.63 -5.26
CA ALA A 150 -27.50 -18.81 -4.48
C ALA A 150 -26.21 -18.74 -5.35
N LEU A 151 -25.05 -18.92 -4.73
CA LEU A 151 -23.75 -18.84 -5.41
C LEU A 151 -23.65 -19.76 -6.62
N LYS A 152 -24.15 -21.00 -6.55
CA LYS A 152 -24.13 -21.93 -7.66
C LYS A 152 -24.85 -21.37 -8.89
N ALA A 153 -26.08 -20.88 -8.71
CA ALA A 153 -26.85 -20.30 -9.82
C ALA A 153 -26.21 -19.01 -10.37
N LEU A 154 -25.59 -18.22 -9.52
CA LEU A 154 -24.81 -17.06 -9.96
C LEU A 154 -23.65 -17.49 -10.88
N PHE A 155 -22.85 -18.46 -10.45
CA PHE A 155 -21.66 -18.88 -11.19
C PHE A 155 -22.00 -19.61 -12.50
N GLU A 156 -23.12 -20.33 -12.57
CA GLU A 156 -23.65 -20.90 -13.82
C GLU A 156 -23.92 -19.78 -14.84
N GLN A 157 -24.63 -18.72 -14.43
CA GLN A 157 -24.93 -17.60 -15.34
C GLN A 157 -23.71 -16.74 -15.67
N LEU A 158 -22.73 -16.60 -14.76
CA LEU A 158 -21.46 -15.96 -15.07
C LEU A 158 -20.65 -16.77 -16.10
N GLY A 159 -20.71 -18.10 -16.02
CA GLY A 159 -20.15 -19.00 -17.02
C GLY A 159 -20.80 -18.83 -18.39
N ASP A 160 -22.13 -18.74 -18.46
CA ASP A 160 -22.88 -18.49 -19.71
C ASP A 160 -22.46 -17.15 -20.33
N ILE A 161 -22.31 -16.10 -19.52
CA ILE A 161 -21.81 -14.79 -19.98
C ILE A 161 -20.40 -14.92 -20.53
N CYS A 162 -19.51 -15.65 -19.85
CA CYS A 162 -18.14 -15.87 -20.34
C CYS A 162 -18.12 -16.68 -21.64
N ALA A 163 -19.04 -17.63 -21.82
CA ALA A 163 -19.13 -18.48 -23.00
C ALA A 163 -19.51 -17.72 -24.27
N VAL A 164 -20.43 -16.74 -24.16
CA VAL A 164 -20.91 -15.96 -25.31
C VAL A 164 -20.14 -14.64 -25.52
N SER A 165 -19.20 -14.35 -24.64
CA SER A 165 -18.42 -13.10 -24.69
C SER A 165 -17.41 -13.16 -25.84
N ASP A 166 -17.42 -12.14 -26.71
CA ASP A 166 -16.48 -11.97 -27.82
C ASP A 166 -15.06 -11.59 -27.38
N LYS A 167 -14.90 -11.15 -26.13
CA LYS A 167 -13.61 -10.89 -25.49
C LYS A 167 -13.55 -11.59 -24.14
N PRO A 168 -12.38 -12.12 -23.74
CA PRO A 168 -12.26 -12.73 -22.42
C PRO A 168 -12.54 -11.71 -21.31
N ILE A 169 -13.18 -12.18 -20.25
CA ILE A 169 -13.55 -11.33 -19.09
C ILE A 169 -12.48 -11.46 -18.00
N VAL A 170 -12.01 -10.32 -17.49
CA VAL A 170 -11.12 -10.20 -16.33
C VAL A 170 -11.91 -9.63 -15.16
N LEU A 171 -11.93 -10.34 -14.03
CA LEU A 171 -12.56 -9.89 -12.79
C LEU A 171 -11.50 -9.30 -11.86
N MET A 172 -11.68 -8.06 -11.44
CA MET A 172 -10.84 -7.39 -10.45
C MET A 172 -11.71 -6.97 -9.25
N ILE A 173 -11.29 -7.36 -8.05
CA ILE A 173 -11.99 -7.01 -6.80
C ILE A 173 -10.99 -6.33 -5.87
N ASP A 174 -11.24 -5.06 -5.54
CA ASP A 174 -10.47 -4.31 -4.56
C ASP A 174 -11.07 -4.44 -3.15
N GLU A 175 -10.26 -4.16 -2.12
CA GLU A 175 -10.63 -4.15 -0.70
C GLU A 175 -11.32 -5.45 -0.23
N VAL A 176 -10.81 -6.61 -0.69
CA VAL A 176 -11.34 -7.94 -0.30
C VAL A 176 -11.24 -8.19 1.21
N ASP A 177 -10.46 -7.40 1.92
CA ASP A 177 -10.32 -7.47 3.38
C ASP A 177 -11.64 -7.21 4.11
N SER A 178 -12.51 -6.36 3.56
CA SER A 178 -13.83 -6.06 4.11
C SER A 178 -14.73 -7.29 4.14
N ALA A 179 -14.53 -8.22 3.21
CA ALA A 179 -15.27 -9.49 3.10
C ALA A 179 -14.65 -10.62 3.91
N SER A 180 -13.42 -10.48 4.40
CA SER A 180 -12.56 -11.56 4.90
C SER A 180 -13.09 -12.34 6.09
N ASN A 181 -14.02 -11.78 6.87
CA ASN A 181 -14.59 -12.39 8.06
C ASN A 181 -15.95 -13.09 7.80
N ASN A 182 -16.37 -13.21 6.53
CA ASN A 182 -17.68 -13.73 6.18
C ASN A 182 -17.57 -15.12 5.51
N GLN A 183 -18.39 -16.07 5.98
CA GLN A 183 -18.42 -17.43 5.42
C GLN A 183 -18.80 -17.41 3.94
N VAL A 184 -19.78 -16.59 3.55
CA VAL A 184 -20.24 -16.45 2.15
C VAL A 184 -19.09 -16.04 1.21
N PHE A 185 -18.15 -15.24 1.69
CA PHE A 185 -16.97 -14.90 0.90
C PHE A 185 -16.02 -16.10 0.69
N LEU A 186 -15.85 -16.95 1.72
CA LEU A 186 -15.09 -18.19 1.56
C LEU A 186 -15.74 -19.14 0.56
N ASP A 187 -17.07 -19.23 0.60
CA ASP A 187 -17.84 -20.06 -0.32
C ASP A 187 -17.78 -19.51 -1.76
N PHE A 188 -17.79 -18.19 -1.92
CA PHE A 188 -17.53 -17.51 -3.20
C PHE A 188 -16.12 -17.83 -3.76
N LEU A 189 -15.10 -17.80 -2.92
CA LEU A 189 -13.74 -18.19 -3.32
C LEU A 189 -13.67 -19.67 -3.72
N ALA A 190 -14.43 -20.53 -3.03
CA ALA A 190 -14.52 -21.95 -3.38
C ALA A 190 -15.17 -22.17 -4.75
N GLN A 191 -16.20 -21.40 -5.10
CA GLN A 191 -16.81 -21.42 -6.45
C GLN A 191 -15.83 -20.94 -7.51
N LEU A 192 -15.13 -19.83 -7.28
CA LEU A 192 -14.06 -19.36 -8.22
C LEU A 192 -13.01 -20.43 -8.45
N ARG A 193 -12.60 -21.14 -7.38
CA ARG A 193 -11.65 -22.25 -7.49
C ARG A 193 -12.23 -23.41 -8.31
N ALA A 194 -13.45 -23.84 -8.04
CA ALA A 194 -14.08 -24.92 -8.76
C ALA A 194 -14.11 -24.63 -10.28
N GLN A 195 -14.57 -23.46 -10.68
CA GLN A 195 -14.58 -23.05 -12.07
C GLN A 195 -13.17 -22.91 -12.68
N TYR A 196 -12.19 -22.45 -11.91
CA TYR A 196 -10.80 -22.39 -12.39
C TYR A 196 -10.24 -23.79 -12.70
N MET A 197 -10.60 -24.80 -11.91
CA MET A 197 -10.13 -26.18 -12.10
C MET A 197 -10.78 -26.85 -13.33
N GLU A 198 -11.97 -26.42 -13.73
CA GLU A 198 -12.74 -26.97 -14.85
C GLU A 198 -12.74 -26.05 -16.08
N ARG A 199 -11.88 -25.04 -16.12
CA ARG A 199 -11.86 -23.98 -17.14
C ARG A 199 -11.51 -24.44 -18.56
N ASP A 200 -10.97 -25.64 -18.71
CA ASP A 200 -10.71 -26.32 -19.99
C ASP A 200 -11.98 -26.90 -20.61
N ILE A 201 -13.01 -27.15 -19.79
CA ILE A 201 -14.29 -27.72 -20.19
C ILE A 201 -15.37 -26.64 -20.19
N TYR A 202 -15.42 -25.82 -19.12
CA TYR A 202 -16.42 -24.79 -18.92
C TYR A 202 -15.83 -23.39 -18.97
N PRO A 203 -16.37 -22.50 -19.82
CA PRO A 203 -15.91 -21.11 -19.90
C PRO A 203 -16.05 -20.38 -18.56
N THR A 204 -15.01 -19.65 -18.18
CA THR A 204 -14.99 -18.82 -16.96
C THR A 204 -14.12 -17.60 -17.16
N PHE A 205 -13.90 -16.81 -16.12
CA PHE A 205 -13.04 -15.63 -16.16
C PHE A 205 -11.64 -15.97 -16.65
N ARG A 206 -11.11 -15.15 -17.57
CA ARG A 206 -9.73 -15.28 -18.03
C ARG A 206 -8.73 -15.13 -16.90
N SER A 207 -8.96 -14.16 -16.03
CA SER A 207 -8.14 -13.91 -14.85
C SER A 207 -9.00 -13.32 -13.74
N VAL A 208 -8.67 -13.64 -12.50
CA VAL A 208 -9.26 -13.01 -11.30
C VAL A 208 -8.16 -12.40 -10.48
N ILE A 209 -8.30 -11.11 -10.19
CA ILE A 209 -7.36 -10.31 -9.42
C ILE A 209 -8.05 -9.85 -8.14
N LEU A 210 -7.58 -10.32 -7.00
CA LEU A 210 -8.05 -9.86 -5.70
C LEU A 210 -7.01 -8.91 -5.10
N ALA A 211 -7.43 -7.76 -4.59
CA ALA A 211 -6.52 -6.83 -3.93
C ALA A 211 -6.95 -6.56 -2.49
N GLY A 212 -5.98 -6.59 -1.58
CA GLY A 212 -6.19 -6.40 -0.15
C GLY A 212 -4.89 -6.27 0.63
N VAL A 213 -5.00 -6.18 1.94
CA VAL A 213 -3.87 -6.20 2.88
C VAL A 213 -3.61 -7.64 3.34
N TYR A 214 -4.68 -8.35 3.71
CA TYR A 214 -4.56 -9.71 4.23
C TYR A 214 -4.30 -10.74 3.13
N ASP A 215 -3.51 -11.76 3.46
CA ASP A 215 -3.37 -12.90 2.58
C ASP A 215 -4.66 -13.74 2.58
N VAL A 216 -5.37 -13.70 1.45
CA VAL A 216 -6.61 -14.45 1.25
C VAL A 216 -6.40 -15.97 1.40
N LYS A 217 -5.17 -16.44 1.20
CA LYS A 217 -4.80 -17.85 1.43
C LYS A 217 -4.95 -18.26 2.91
N ASN A 218 -4.86 -17.32 3.84
CA ASN A 218 -4.83 -17.57 5.30
C ASN A 218 -6.12 -17.13 6.05
N LEU A 219 -7.21 -16.83 5.34
CA LEU A 219 -8.43 -16.27 5.96
C LEU A 219 -9.16 -17.23 6.90
N ARG A 220 -9.14 -18.55 6.66
CA ARG A 220 -9.90 -19.52 7.46
C ARG A 220 -9.51 -19.57 8.93
N GLY A 221 -8.24 -19.41 9.26
CA GLY A 221 -7.78 -19.40 10.65
C GLY A 221 -8.35 -18.28 11.51
N LYS A 222 -8.89 -17.20 10.88
CA LYS A 222 -9.54 -16.10 11.58
C LYS A 222 -11.02 -16.36 11.87
N ILE A 223 -11.72 -17.12 11.01
CA ILE A 223 -13.17 -17.34 11.09
C ILE A 223 -13.50 -18.51 12.01
N ARG A 224 -12.65 -19.53 12.07
CA ARG A 224 -12.84 -20.75 12.89
C ARG A 224 -11.54 -21.17 13.55
N PRO A 225 -11.21 -20.62 14.73
CA PRO A 225 -10.00 -21.00 15.48
C PRO A 225 -9.98 -22.47 15.90
N GLU A 226 -11.15 -23.10 16.05
CA GLU A 226 -11.29 -24.49 16.52
C GLU A 226 -11.04 -25.55 15.42
N ASP A 227 -11.03 -25.15 14.14
CA ASP A 227 -10.80 -26.05 13.00
C ASP A 227 -9.30 -26.10 12.59
N GLU A 228 -8.38 -26.12 13.53
CA GLU A 228 -6.91 -26.04 13.33
C GLU A 228 -6.32 -27.12 12.40
N HIS A 229 -7.07 -28.13 11.99
CA HIS A 229 -6.56 -29.26 11.21
C HIS A 229 -6.93 -29.25 9.71
N ARG A 230 -7.59 -28.21 9.17
CA ARG A 230 -7.94 -28.13 7.76
C ARG A 230 -7.40 -26.85 7.09
N TYR A 231 -6.10 -26.80 6.89
CA TYR A 231 -5.35 -25.68 6.32
C TYR A 231 -5.52 -25.46 4.79
N ASN A 232 -6.48 -26.06 4.14
CA ASN A 232 -6.69 -25.85 2.71
C ASN A 232 -7.58 -24.62 2.46
N SER A 233 -6.95 -23.46 2.27
CA SER A 233 -7.63 -22.27 1.78
C SER A 233 -8.30 -22.55 0.42
N PRO A 234 -9.54 -22.09 0.19
CA PRO A 234 -10.16 -22.19 -1.12
C PRO A 234 -9.40 -21.41 -2.21
N TRP A 235 -8.47 -20.52 -1.83
CA TRP A 235 -7.69 -19.69 -2.75
C TRP A 235 -6.26 -20.21 -3.00
N ASN A 236 -6.00 -21.49 -2.79
CA ASN A 236 -4.70 -22.12 -3.04
C ASN A 236 -4.31 -22.22 -4.53
N ILE A 237 -5.22 -21.89 -5.46
CA ILE A 237 -4.99 -21.81 -6.91
C ILE A 237 -4.28 -20.50 -7.29
N ALA A 238 -4.21 -19.52 -6.40
CA ALA A 238 -3.63 -18.22 -6.71
C ALA A 238 -2.13 -18.34 -7.00
N ALA A 239 -1.72 -17.79 -8.14
CA ALA A 239 -0.31 -17.61 -8.46
C ALA A 239 0.32 -16.61 -7.51
N ASP A 240 1.60 -16.81 -7.20
CA ASP A 240 2.35 -15.87 -6.37
C ASP A 240 2.60 -14.58 -7.14
N PHE A 241 2.27 -13.45 -6.52
CA PHE A 241 2.45 -12.12 -7.08
C PHE A 241 3.77 -11.52 -6.59
N ASP A 242 4.82 -11.73 -7.35
CA ASP A 242 6.20 -11.30 -7.07
C ASP A 242 6.55 -9.91 -7.63
N ILE A 243 5.59 -9.23 -8.28
CA ILE A 243 5.80 -7.92 -8.86
C ILE A 243 5.91 -6.84 -7.75
N SER A 244 7.03 -6.12 -7.75
CA SER A 244 7.22 -5.02 -6.80
C SER A 244 6.22 -3.90 -7.03
N MET A 245 5.62 -3.43 -5.95
CA MET A 245 4.74 -2.25 -5.92
C MET A 245 5.47 -1.01 -5.39
N SER A 246 6.66 -1.15 -4.79
CA SER A 246 7.51 -0.03 -4.37
C SER A 246 8.05 0.71 -5.58
N PHE A 247 8.28 1.99 -5.43
CA PHE A 247 8.91 2.81 -6.46
C PHE A 247 10.42 2.60 -6.44
N SER A 248 11.02 2.42 -7.60
CA SER A 248 12.47 2.45 -7.76
C SER A 248 12.98 3.89 -7.77
N LYS A 249 14.27 4.09 -7.51
CA LYS A 249 14.91 5.41 -7.63
C LYS A 249 14.65 6.04 -9.01
N ASN A 250 14.73 5.26 -10.09
CA ASN A 250 14.48 5.74 -11.45
C ASN A 250 13.03 6.17 -11.69
N GLU A 251 12.04 5.44 -11.13
CA GLU A 251 10.64 5.83 -11.22
C GLU A 251 10.38 7.13 -10.46
N ILE A 252 10.99 7.31 -9.28
CA ILE A 252 10.92 8.56 -8.50
C ILE A 252 11.57 9.70 -9.29
N ALA A 253 12.76 9.49 -9.87
CA ALA A 253 13.44 10.49 -10.69
C ALA A 253 12.59 10.90 -11.91
N GLY A 254 11.91 9.95 -12.55
CA GLY A 254 10.98 10.25 -13.66
C GLY A 254 9.83 11.17 -13.23
N MET A 255 9.21 10.88 -12.06
CA MET A 255 8.16 11.74 -11.48
C MET A 255 8.68 13.14 -11.15
N LEU A 256 9.86 13.24 -10.54
CA LEU A 256 10.48 14.53 -10.21
C LEU A 256 10.92 15.32 -11.44
N THR A 257 11.33 14.64 -12.51
CA THR A 257 11.66 15.31 -13.79
C THR A 257 10.43 16.01 -14.37
N GLU A 258 9.25 15.40 -14.28
CA GLU A 258 8.00 16.05 -14.69
C GLU A 258 7.70 17.28 -13.83
N TYR A 259 7.86 17.18 -12.52
CA TYR A 259 7.70 18.31 -11.59
C TYR A 259 8.70 19.44 -11.88
N GLU A 260 9.97 19.11 -12.10
CA GLU A 260 11.02 20.09 -12.39
C GLU A 260 10.77 20.82 -13.73
N ALA A 261 10.21 20.12 -14.72
CA ALA A 261 9.84 20.76 -16.00
C ALA A 261 8.74 21.83 -15.82
N ASP A 262 7.81 21.63 -14.86
CA ASP A 262 6.72 22.56 -14.59
C ASP A 262 7.16 23.74 -13.70
N TYR A 263 7.97 23.50 -12.66
CA TYR A 263 8.29 24.52 -11.65
C TYR A 263 9.70 25.11 -11.75
N LYS A 264 10.63 24.41 -12.40
CA LYS A 264 12.03 24.88 -12.60
C LYS A 264 12.69 25.29 -11.29
N THR A 265 12.64 24.41 -10.30
CA THR A 265 13.17 24.69 -8.96
C THR A 265 14.68 24.72 -8.91
N GLY A 266 15.37 24.11 -9.89
CA GLY A 266 16.83 23.93 -9.91
C GLY A 266 17.30 22.75 -9.06
N MET A 267 16.38 21.85 -8.61
CA MET A 267 16.76 20.67 -7.84
C MET A 267 17.65 19.71 -8.64
N ASN A 268 18.58 19.07 -7.97
CA ASN A 268 19.24 17.88 -8.49
C ASN A 268 18.29 16.69 -8.38
N VAL A 269 17.64 16.33 -9.50
CA VAL A 269 16.60 15.28 -9.55
C VAL A 269 17.14 13.91 -9.11
N ASP A 270 18.36 13.54 -9.51
CA ASP A 270 18.94 12.24 -9.15
C ASP A 270 19.29 12.14 -7.65
N GLU A 271 19.83 13.22 -7.09
CA GLU A 271 20.12 13.31 -5.66
C GLU A 271 18.82 13.28 -4.83
N MET A 272 17.82 14.07 -5.20
CA MET A 272 16.54 14.11 -4.51
C MET A 272 15.80 12.77 -4.59
N ALA A 273 15.80 12.11 -5.75
CA ALA A 273 15.27 10.77 -5.92
C ALA A 273 16.01 9.74 -5.05
N GLY A 274 17.33 9.90 -4.90
CA GLY A 274 18.16 9.11 -4.01
C GLY A 274 17.74 9.27 -2.54
N LEU A 275 17.63 10.50 -2.05
CA LEU A 275 17.20 10.80 -0.67
C LEU A 275 15.81 10.22 -0.37
N LEU A 276 14.86 10.44 -1.28
CA LEU A 276 13.49 9.88 -1.14
C LEU A 276 13.50 8.35 -1.11
N PHE A 277 14.28 7.71 -1.98
CA PHE A 277 14.36 6.26 -2.03
C PHE A 277 15.05 5.66 -0.80
N ASP A 278 16.15 6.25 -0.35
CA ASP A 278 16.94 5.76 0.79
C ASP A 278 16.12 5.79 2.09
N ASP A 279 15.31 6.82 2.29
CA ASP A 279 14.49 6.97 3.49
C ASP A 279 13.18 6.19 3.46
N THR A 280 12.57 6.08 2.26
CA THR A 280 11.25 5.44 2.12
C THR A 280 11.29 4.01 1.59
N SER A 281 12.43 3.55 1.06
CA SER A 281 12.54 2.33 0.26
C SER A 281 11.49 2.26 -0.87
N GLY A 282 11.13 3.42 -1.40
CA GLY A 282 10.13 3.55 -2.47
C GLY A 282 8.68 3.29 -2.01
N TYR A 283 8.36 3.39 -0.73
CA TYR A 283 6.97 3.26 -0.24
C TYR A 283 6.10 4.38 -0.85
N PRO A 284 5.08 4.06 -1.67
CA PRO A 284 4.40 5.04 -2.51
C PRO A 284 3.85 6.25 -1.75
N PHE A 285 3.15 6.02 -0.63
CA PHE A 285 2.61 7.09 0.19
C PHE A 285 3.71 7.99 0.77
N LEU A 286 4.77 7.39 1.32
CA LEU A 286 5.84 8.17 1.94
C LEU A 286 6.57 9.06 0.92
N VAL A 287 6.84 8.53 -0.27
CA VAL A 287 7.42 9.31 -1.37
C VAL A 287 6.52 10.49 -1.74
N SER A 288 5.23 10.23 -2.01
CA SER A 288 4.29 11.28 -2.39
C SER A 288 4.09 12.30 -1.27
N ARG A 289 4.04 11.86 0.00
CA ARG A 289 3.83 12.75 1.15
C ARG A 289 5.01 13.65 1.42
N LEU A 290 6.24 13.13 1.33
CA LEU A 290 7.45 13.95 1.45
C LEU A 290 7.52 15.01 0.35
N CYS A 291 7.24 14.63 -0.91
CA CYS A 291 7.16 15.57 -2.02
C CYS A 291 6.09 16.64 -1.78
N GLN A 292 4.90 16.25 -1.30
CA GLN A 292 3.82 17.17 -0.97
C GLN A 292 4.23 18.12 0.15
N LEU A 293 4.88 17.64 1.20
CA LEU A 293 5.35 18.48 2.29
C LEU A 293 6.38 19.51 1.82
N MET A 294 7.32 19.14 0.96
CA MET A 294 8.27 20.08 0.37
C MET A 294 7.55 21.13 -0.49
N ASP A 295 6.60 20.68 -1.32
CA ASP A 295 5.90 21.54 -2.29
C ASP A 295 4.91 22.52 -1.64
N GLU A 296 4.19 22.10 -0.58
CA GLU A 296 3.05 22.84 -0.02
C GLU A 296 3.30 23.45 1.35
N VAL A 297 4.23 22.87 2.15
CA VAL A 297 4.45 23.27 3.54
C VAL A 297 5.82 23.89 3.72
N VAL A 298 6.92 23.18 3.38
CA VAL A 298 8.28 23.67 3.59
C VAL A 298 8.53 24.95 2.80
N CYS A 299 8.07 25.01 1.55
CA CYS A 299 8.24 26.18 0.69
C CYS A 299 7.59 27.46 1.24
N LYS A 300 6.62 27.35 2.15
CA LYS A 300 5.91 28.49 2.77
C LYS A 300 6.51 28.93 4.11
N LYS A 301 7.46 28.16 4.66
CA LYS A 301 8.14 28.56 5.91
C LYS A 301 9.04 29.75 5.64
N GLU A 302 9.12 30.67 6.58
CA GLU A 302 9.97 31.90 6.47
C GLU A 302 11.43 31.55 6.14
N THR A 303 11.94 30.45 6.68
CA THR A 303 13.31 29.98 6.46
C THR A 303 13.59 29.61 5.00
N TYR A 304 12.57 29.16 4.25
CA TYR A 304 12.72 28.71 2.86
C TYR A 304 12.14 29.71 1.87
N GLY A 305 10.89 30.12 2.01
CA GLY A 305 10.24 31.20 1.25
C GLY A 305 10.01 30.93 -0.24
N SER A 306 10.44 29.79 -0.77
CA SER A 306 10.28 29.43 -2.19
C SER A 306 10.34 27.91 -2.41
N LYS A 307 9.82 27.47 -3.56
CA LYS A 307 9.95 26.06 -3.98
C LYS A 307 11.42 25.69 -4.21
N SER A 308 12.21 26.56 -4.81
CA SER A 308 13.65 26.30 -5.04
C SER A 308 14.41 26.03 -3.74
N ALA A 309 14.13 26.78 -2.68
CA ALA A 309 14.75 26.55 -1.37
C ALA A 309 14.22 25.28 -0.68
N ALA A 310 12.94 24.93 -0.88
CA ALA A 310 12.34 23.72 -0.29
C ALA A 310 12.82 22.43 -0.98
N TRP A 311 13.15 22.48 -2.27
CA TRP A 311 13.64 21.31 -3.03
C TRP A 311 15.17 21.18 -2.97
N THR A 312 15.70 21.32 -1.76
CA THR A 312 17.08 21.08 -1.37
C THR A 312 17.20 19.94 -0.38
N LYS A 313 18.40 19.53 -0.06
CA LYS A 313 18.66 18.49 0.96
C LYS A 313 18.15 18.93 2.35
N GLU A 314 18.31 20.19 2.68
CA GLU A 314 17.82 20.78 3.95
C GLU A 314 16.30 20.79 3.98
N GLY A 315 15.63 21.16 2.87
CA GLY A 315 14.18 21.13 2.76
C GLY A 315 13.60 19.71 2.83
N PHE A 316 14.32 18.72 2.28
CA PHE A 316 13.97 17.31 2.41
C PHE A 316 14.02 16.85 3.89
N TYR A 317 15.07 17.18 4.63
CA TYR A 317 15.16 16.83 6.06
C TYR A 317 14.09 17.54 6.89
N GLU A 318 13.71 18.75 6.51
CA GLU A 318 12.59 19.43 7.16
C GLU A 318 11.25 18.71 6.86
N ALA A 319 11.02 18.26 5.63
CA ALA A 319 9.85 17.45 5.28
C ALA A 319 9.84 16.11 6.04
N GLN A 320 11.01 15.47 6.20
CA GLN A 320 11.17 14.25 6.99
C GLN A 320 10.79 14.50 8.48
N ARG A 321 11.24 15.61 9.06
CA ARG A 321 10.87 15.99 10.42
C ARG A 321 9.35 16.19 10.55
N LEU A 322 8.74 16.84 9.58
CA LEU A 322 7.30 17.10 9.56
C LEU A 322 6.47 15.80 9.47
N ILE A 323 6.82 14.87 8.56
CA ILE A 323 6.07 13.61 8.42
C ILE A 323 6.14 12.75 9.68
N LEU A 324 7.26 12.77 10.40
CA LEU A 324 7.43 12.03 11.65
C LEU A 324 6.64 12.65 12.81
N ALA A 325 6.38 13.95 12.77
CA ALA A 325 5.62 14.67 13.80
C ALA A 325 4.11 14.75 13.50
N GLU A 326 3.70 14.51 12.27
CA GLU A 326 2.29 14.64 11.89
C GLU A 326 1.45 13.44 12.33
N LYS A 327 0.17 13.72 12.63
CA LYS A 327 -0.85 12.70 12.78
C LYS A 327 -1.34 12.28 11.39
N ASN A 328 -1.01 11.07 10.95
CA ASN A 328 -1.47 10.54 9.66
C ASN A 328 -2.00 9.12 9.78
N MET A 329 -2.90 8.77 8.86
CA MET A 329 -3.59 7.47 8.85
C MET A 329 -2.65 6.26 8.75
N LEU A 330 -1.46 6.42 8.14
CA LEU A 330 -0.48 5.34 8.03
C LEU A 330 0.06 5.00 9.42
N PHE A 331 0.57 5.99 10.16
CA PHE A 331 1.13 5.77 11.50
C PHE A 331 0.06 5.40 12.53
N GLU A 332 -1.17 5.96 12.41
CA GLU A 332 -2.31 5.51 13.22
C GLU A 332 -2.57 4.02 13.02
N SER A 333 -2.68 3.58 11.76
CA SER A 333 -2.88 2.16 11.46
C SER A 333 -1.73 1.28 11.96
N LEU A 334 -0.48 1.75 11.87
CA LEU A 334 0.68 1.02 12.39
C LEU A 334 0.64 0.92 13.92
N SER A 335 0.34 2.03 14.63
CA SER A 335 0.24 2.02 16.10
C SER A 335 -0.86 1.10 16.61
N GLU A 336 -2.02 1.08 15.96
CA GLU A 336 -3.11 0.14 16.28
C GLU A 336 -2.67 -1.34 16.16
N LYS A 337 -1.80 -1.65 15.17
CA LYS A 337 -1.29 -3.01 15.00
C LYS A 337 -0.29 -3.40 16.09
N LEU A 338 0.54 -2.48 16.56
CA LEU A 338 1.43 -2.71 17.69
C LEU A 338 0.66 -3.02 18.97
N VAL A 339 -0.49 -2.38 19.17
CA VAL A 339 -1.38 -2.66 20.31
C VAL A 339 -2.12 -3.99 20.12
N SER A 340 -2.61 -4.27 18.92
CA SER A 340 -3.44 -5.45 18.63
C SER A 340 -2.65 -6.76 18.54
N TYR A 341 -1.33 -6.69 18.32
CA TYR A 341 -0.43 -7.83 18.16
C TYR A 341 0.78 -7.70 19.09
N PRO A 342 0.68 -8.11 20.38
CA PRO A 342 1.76 -7.97 21.34
C PRO A 342 3.07 -8.64 20.91
N GLU A 343 3.00 -9.84 20.31
CA GLU A 343 4.16 -10.60 19.83
C GLU A 343 4.90 -9.84 18.70
N LEU A 344 4.16 -9.17 17.80
CA LEU A 344 4.73 -8.28 16.79
C LEU A 344 5.47 -7.11 17.45
N ASN A 345 4.86 -6.50 18.46
CA ASN A 345 5.44 -5.39 19.20
C ASN A 345 6.75 -5.77 19.88
N ASP A 346 6.79 -6.94 20.53
CA ASP A 346 7.99 -7.44 21.23
C ASP A 346 9.10 -7.84 20.25
N MET A 347 8.75 -8.44 19.12
CA MET A 347 9.71 -8.73 18.05
C MET A 347 10.33 -7.44 17.50
N LEU A 348 9.54 -6.38 17.25
CA LEU A 348 10.06 -5.11 16.74
C LEU A 348 10.94 -4.40 17.78
N LYS A 349 10.59 -4.45 19.08
CA LYS A 349 11.47 -3.96 20.14
C LYS A 349 12.80 -4.71 20.14
N SER A 350 12.75 -6.04 20.07
CA SER A 350 13.96 -6.86 20.01
C SER A 350 14.81 -6.49 18.78
N LEU A 351 14.20 -6.38 17.60
CA LEU A 351 14.90 -6.01 16.37
C LEU A 351 15.61 -4.65 16.49
N LEU A 352 14.97 -3.66 17.12
CA LEU A 352 15.51 -2.30 17.22
C LEU A 352 16.55 -2.15 18.33
N PHE A 353 16.33 -2.77 19.48
CA PHE A 353 17.10 -2.46 20.69
C PHE A 353 18.15 -3.54 21.05
N THR A 354 17.97 -4.81 20.69
CA THR A 354 18.98 -5.82 21.02
C THR A 354 20.14 -5.87 20.03
N GLY A 355 19.91 -5.46 18.77
CA GLY A 355 20.90 -5.56 17.70
C GLY A 355 21.21 -6.98 17.27
N LYS A 356 20.50 -7.99 17.81
CA LYS A 356 20.65 -9.38 17.40
C LYS A 356 20.02 -9.59 16.03
N PRO A 357 20.73 -10.20 15.07
CA PRO A 357 20.16 -10.47 13.76
C PRO A 357 19.06 -11.52 13.89
N ILE A 358 17.91 -11.25 13.29
CA ILE A 358 16.78 -12.18 13.21
C ILE A 358 16.72 -12.72 11.77
N VAL A 359 16.70 -14.04 11.64
CA VAL A 359 16.54 -14.70 10.32
C VAL A 359 15.11 -14.48 9.83
N PHE A 360 14.97 -14.03 8.59
CA PHE A 360 13.66 -13.84 8.00
C PHE A 360 13.01 -15.19 7.70
N ASN A 361 11.85 -15.44 8.31
CA ASN A 361 10.99 -16.59 7.99
C ASN A 361 9.54 -16.12 7.92
N TYR A 362 8.95 -16.11 6.73
CA TYR A 362 7.56 -15.65 6.50
C TYR A 362 6.52 -16.49 7.28
N TYR A 363 6.83 -17.74 7.59
CA TYR A 363 5.92 -18.64 8.33
C TYR A 363 5.98 -18.44 9.86
N GLU A 364 6.93 -17.66 10.34
CA GLU A 364 6.90 -17.21 11.74
C GLU A 364 5.81 -16.16 11.89
N PRO A 365 4.81 -16.34 12.80
CA PRO A 365 3.61 -15.52 12.86
C PRO A 365 3.86 -14.02 12.96
N SER A 366 4.77 -13.60 13.85
CA SER A 366 5.07 -12.17 14.05
C SER A 366 5.75 -11.55 12.83
N ILE A 367 6.64 -12.28 12.15
CA ILE A 367 7.32 -11.85 10.92
C ILE A 367 6.31 -11.77 9.77
N GLY A 368 5.43 -12.78 9.66
CA GLY A 368 4.37 -12.79 8.65
C GLY A 368 3.44 -11.59 8.79
N VAL A 369 2.96 -11.32 10.02
CA VAL A 369 2.12 -10.15 10.33
C VAL A 369 2.86 -8.84 10.09
N ALA A 370 4.11 -8.72 10.53
CA ALA A 370 4.93 -7.54 10.32
C ALA A 370 5.17 -7.24 8.84
N SER A 371 5.43 -8.28 8.04
CA SER A 371 5.63 -8.18 6.58
C SER A 371 4.34 -7.76 5.87
N MET A 372 3.21 -8.34 6.26
CA MET A 372 1.89 -8.04 5.71
C MET A 372 1.51 -6.57 5.91
N PHE A 373 1.79 -6.01 7.09
CA PHE A 373 1.54 -4.59 7.37
C PHE A 373 2.65 -3.66 6.90
N GLY A 374 3.72 -4.19 6.33
CA GLY A 374 4.82 -3.41 5.76
C GLY A 374 5.80 -2.82 6.78
N PHE A 375 5.84 -3.32 8.04
CA PHE A 375 6.82 -2.89 9.04
C PHE A 375 8.23 -3.36 8.71
N VAL A 376 8.36 -4.57 8.17
CA VAL A 376 9.62 -5.25 7.95
C VAL A 376 9.73 -5.79 6.53
N LYS A 377 10.96 -6.07 6.12
CA LYS A 377 11.28 -6.73 4.84
C LYS A 377 12.42 -7.72 5.01
N ASN A 378 12.53 -8.64 4.05
CA ASN A 378 13.69 -9.50 3.91
C ASN A 378 14.83 -8.71 3.23
N LYS A 379 15.98 -8.67 3.86
CA LYS A 379 17.22 -8.18 3.27
C LYS A 379 18.29 -9.25 3.42
N ASN A 380 18.59 -9.95 2.33
CA ASN A 380 19.60 -11.01 2.30
C ASN A 380 19.38 -12.13 3.36
N GLY A 381 18.14 -12.57 3.52
CA GLY A 381 17.77 -13.60 4.49
C GLY A 381 17.55 -13.10 5.93
N MET A 382 17.77 -11.81 6.18
CA MET A 382 17.64 -11.20 7.49
C MET A 382 16.42 -10.29 7.57
N LEU A 383 15.77 -10.28 8.73
CA LEU A 383 14.69 -9.37 9.05
C LEU A 383 15.26 -7.97 9.30
N VAL A 384 14.72 -6.98 8.59
CA VAL A 384 15.03 -5.56 8.81
C VAL A 384 13.76 -4.72 8.77
N VAL A 385 13.77 -3.56 9.42
CA VAL A 385 12.66 -2.58 9.27
C VAL A 385 12.55 -2.16 7.80
N ALA A 386 11.34 -2.01 7.31
CA ALA A 386 11.06 -1.84 5.88
C ALA A 386 11.70 -0.60 5.27
N ASN A 387 11.78 0.51 6.02
CA ASN A 387 12.37 1.75 5.58
C ASN A 387 12.79 2.61 6.79
N ARG A 388 13.60 3.64 6.52
CA ARG A 388 14.17 4.50 7.55
C ARG A 388 13.14 5.38 8.25
N ILE A 389 12.09 5.81 7.55
CA ILE A 389 10.98 6.57 8.17
C ILE A 389 10.29 5.73 9.23
N PHE A 390 9.97 4.46 8.94
CA PHE A 390 9.36 3.56 9.92
C PHE A 390 10.30 3.25 11.08
N GLU A 391 11.57 3.06 10.79
CA GLU A 391 12.58 2.82 11.83
C GLU A 391 12.65 4.00 12.81
N THR A 392 12.75 5.24 12.30
CA THR A 392 12.78 6.45 13.11
C THR A 392 11.47 6.65 13.87
N TRP A 393 10.33 6.41 13.21
CA TRP A 393 9.02 6.51 13.85
C TRP A 393 8.87 5.49 15.00
N LEU A 394 9.32 4.25 14.82
CA LEU A 394 9.30 3.21 15.85
C LEU A 394 10.20 3.59 17.04
N TYR A 395 11.40 4.11 16.79
CA TYR A 395 12.24 4.63 17.88
C TYR A 395 11.52 5.74 18.65
N ASN A 396 10.96 6.72 17.96
CA ASN A 396 10.20 7.80 18.62
C ASN A 396 9.01 7.25 19.39
N PHE A 397 8.28 6.29 18.82
CA PHE A 397 7.13 5.66 19.49
C PHE A 397 7.51 4.96 20.78
N TYR A 398 8.58 4.18 20.80
CA TYR A 398 9.02 3.46 22.00
C TYR A 398 9.70 4.37 23.04
N LEU A 399 10.51 5.32 22.60
CA LEU A 399 11.22 6.22 23.51
C LEU A 399 10.31 7.30 24.10
N SER A 400 9.18 7.63 23.47
CA SER A 400 8.18 8.57 24.00
C SER A 400 7.31 7.97 25.11
N ALA A 401 7.40 6.67 25.38
CA ALA A 401 6.65 6.04 26.46
C ALA A 401 7.00 6.68 27.82
N ALA A 402 5.96 6.94 28.63
CA ALA A 402 6.12 7.66 29.91
C ALA A 402 7.15 7.01 30.86
N ASP A 403 7.25 5.68 30.82
CA ASP A 403 8.22 4.93 31.65
C ASP A 403 9.67 5.17 31.21
N MET A 404 9.90 5.41 29.92
CA MET A 404 11.24 5.72 29.41
C MET A 404 11.65 7.16 29.76
N GLN A 405 10.70 8.11 29.67
CA GLN A 405 10.98 9.52 29.99
C GLN A 405 11.17 9.79 31.49
N LYS A 406 10.74 8.88 32.36
CA LYS A 406 11.01 8.93 33.80
C LYS A 406 12.39 8.43 34.20
N LYS A 407 13.16 7.86 33.24
CA LYS A 407 14.51 7.36 33.55
C LYS A 407 15.47 8.50 33.84
N GLU A 408 16.32 8.31 34.85
CA GLU A 408 17.32 9.28 35.30
C GLU A 408 18.29 9.67 34.17
N ILE A 409 18.62 8.74 33.31
CA ILE A 409 19.48 8.97 32.14
C ILE A 409 18.87 10.00 31.15
N TYR A 410 17.53 10.03 31.02
CA TYR A 410 16.85 11.05 30.21
C TYR A 410 16.99 12.43 30.85
N ALA A 411 16.81 12.54 32.16
CA ALA A 411 17.02 13.78 32.88
C ALA A 411 18.49 14.26 32.75
N ALA A 412 19.47 13.36 32.84
CA ALA A 412 20.88 13.69 32.64
C ALA A 412 21.14 14.23 31.22
N SER A 413 20.50 13.63 30.19
CA SER A 413 20.66 14.08 28.80
C SER A 413 20.23 15.52 28.60
N LEU A 414 19.15 15.97 29.27
CA LEU A 414 18.65 17.32 29.12
C LEU A 414 19.64 18.40 29.61
N MET A 415 20.55 18.05 30.50
CA MET A 415 21.58 18.97 30.99
C MET A 415 22.70 19.16 29.93
N ASP A 416 22.98 18.16 29.13
CA ASP A 416 24.14 18.15 28.23
C ASP A 416 23.80 18.40 26.76
N LYS A 417 22.53 18.27 26.33
CA LYS A 417 22.10 18.37 24.91
C LYS A 417 22.57 19.63 24.20
N ASN A 418 22.62 20.75 24.88
CA ASN A 418 23.08 22.03 24.34
C ASN A 418 24.55 22.02 23.90
N GLN A 419 25.37 21.09 24.44
CA GLN A 419 26.79 20.97 24.13
C GLN A 419 27.07 20.02 22.96
N PHE A 420 26.08 19.26 22.51
CA PHE A 420 26.24 18.19 21.53
C PHE A 420 26.38 18.70 20.11
N ILE A 421 25.99 19.93 19.83
CA ILE A 421 26.10 20.54 18.51
C ILE A 421 27.28 21.53 18.52
N VAL A 422 28.29 21.23 17.71
CA VAL A 422 29.47 22.08 17.51
C VAL A 422 29.57 22.45 16.05
N ASN A 423 29.55 23.74 15.74
CA ASN A 423 29.59 24.27 14.35
C ASN A 423 28.49 23.67 13.44
N GLY A 424 27.29 23.46 13.97
CA GLY A 424 26.16 22.88 13.22
C GLY A 424 26.22 21.36 13.01
N CYS A 425 27.24 20.68 13.55
CA CYS A 425 27.42 19.24 13.45
C CYS A 425 27.30 18.57 14.82
N LEU A 426 26.77 17.35 14.84
CA LEU A 426 26.63 16.54 16.04
C LEU A 426 28.02 16.02 16.47
N ASN A 427 28.46 16.33 17.69
CA ASN A 427 29.71 15.85 18.26
C ASN A 427 29.51 14.47 18.91
N MET A 428 29.53 13.40 18.10
CA MET A 428 29.31 12.04 18.57
C MET A 428 30.32 11.59 19.62
N ARG A 429 31.55 12.06 19.56
CA ARG A 429 32.57 11.73 20.56
C ARG A 429 32.19 12.30 21.92
N LEU A 430 31.81 13.57 22.01
CA LEU A 430 31.37 14.19 23.24
C LEU A 430 30.12 13.50 23.81
N ILE A 431 29.15 13.16 22.93
CA ILE A 431 27.94 12.42 23.34
C ILE A 431 28.29 11.10 23.97
N LEU A 432 29.16 10.30 23.35
CA LEU A 432 29.60 9.02 23.86
C LEU A 432 30.35 9.15 25.20
N GLU A 433 31.29 10.10 25.29
CA GLU A 433 32.03 10.37 26.52
C GLU A 433 31.07 10.73 27.67
N LYS A 434 30.15 11.64 27.45
CA LYS A 434 29.16 12.04 28.44
C LYS A 434 28.18 10.92 28.81
N PHE A 435 27.68 10.20 27.83
CA PHE A 435 26.79 9.05 28.05
C PHE A 435 27.45 7.99 28.92
N VAL A 436 28.70 7.62 28.64
CA VAL A 436 29.42 6.60 29.41
C VAL A 436 29.57 7.03 30.87
N VAL A 437 29.88 8.30 31.13
CA VAL A 437 29.98 8.83 32.50
C VAL A 437 28.64 8.72 33.23
N HIS A 438 27.58 9.29 32.64
CA HIS A 438 26.26 9.25 33.30
C HIS A 438 25.70 7.82 33.42
N PHE A 439 25.94 6.98 32.44
CA PHE A 439 25.50 5.59 32.50
C PHE A 439 26.20 4.80 33.60
N HIS A 440 27.50 5.00 33.74
CA HIS A 440 28.28 4.39 34.81
C HIS A 440 27.86 4.87 36.18
N ASP A 441 27.63 6.20 36.33
CA ASP A 441 27.22 6.78 37.59
C ASP A 441 25.83 6.33 38.07
N LEU A 442 24.91 6.10 37.10
CA LEU A 442 23.53 5.72 37.40
C LEU A 442 23.32 4.19 37.49
N TYR A 443 24.08 3.41 36.74
CA TYR A 443 23.81 1.98 36.54
C TYR A 443 25.04 1.08 36.69
N GLY A 444 26.21 1.60 37.04
CA GLY A 444 27.51 0.88 37.05
C GLY A 444 27.58 -0.37 37.93
N ASP A 445 26.69 -0.45 38.93
CA ASP A 445 26.65 -1.58 39.87
C ASP A 445 25.69 -2.73 39.45
N GLN A 446 25.12 -2.67 38.22
CA GLN A 446 24.13 -3.63 37.75
C GLN A 446 24.76 -4.76 36.90
N ASN A 447 24.16 -5.98 36.92
CA ASN A 447 24.67 -7.20 36.29
C ASN A 447 24.91 -7.09 34.77
N GLU A 448 25.92 -7.85 34.27
CA GLU A 448 26.38 -7.84 32.86
C GLU A 448 25.26 -8.04 31.79
N THR A 449 24.21 -8.82 32.08
CA THR A 449 23.05 -8.99 31.18
C THR A 449 22.21 -7.75 30.99
N PHE A 450 22.26 -6.81 31.91
CA PHE A 450 21.59 -5.53 31.80
C PHE A 450 22.28 -4.59 30.81
N LEU A 451 23.60 -4.70 30.66
CA LEU A 451 24.42 -3.76 29.90
C LEU A 451 24.17 -3.76 28.37
N GLU A 452 23.85 -4.92 27.79
CA GLU A 452 23.80 -5.03 26.31
C GLU A 452 22.50 -4.45 25.71
N GLU A 453 21.34 -4.81 26.23
CA GLU A 453 20.04 -4.37 25.70
C GLU A 453 19.62 -2.99 26.26
N GLU A 454 19.71 -2.80 27.56
CA GLU A 454 19.32 -1.56 28.22
C GLU A 454 20.29 -0.42 27.91
N GLY A 455 21.60 -0.69 27.80
CA GLY A 455 22.59 0.31 27.41
C GLY A 455 22.30 0.96 26.07
N ARG A 456 21.80 0.19 25.10
CA ARG A 456 21.41 0.70 23.79
C ARG A 456 20.17 1.57 23.84
N LYS A 457 19.15 1.17 24.60
CA LYS A 457 17.94 1.97 24.85
C LYS A 457 18.29 3.26 25.52
N TYR A 458 19.13 3.21 26.54
CA TYR A 458 19.54 4.40 27.32
C TYR A 458 20.41 5.36 26.50
N PHE A 459 21.29 4.83 25.64
CA PHE A 459 22.05 5.66 24.72
C PHE A 459 21.15 6.42 23.76
N LEU A 460 20.17 5.74 23.16
CA LEU A 460 19.18 6.37 22.26
C LEU A 460 18.29 7.38 22.99
N LEU A 461 17.97 7.14 24.26
CA LEU A 461 17.21 8.07 25.09
C LEU A 461 18.05 9.29 25.49
N TYR A 462 19.37 9.10 25.70
CA TYR A 462 20.31 10.16 26.03
C TYR A 462 20.60 11.07 24.84
N LEU A 463 20.66 10.52 23.64
CA LEU A 463 20.90 11.25 22.40
C LEU A 463 19.69 12.12 22.00
#